data_487f881b4ef45372ffb4f4b4a4e94838
#
_entry.id   487f881b4ef45372ffb4f4b4a4e94838
#
_cell.length_a   1.000
_cell.length_b   1.000
_cell.length_c   1.000
_cell.angle_alpha   90.00
_cell.angle_beta   90.00
_cell.angle_gamma   90.00
#
_symmetry.space_group_name_H-M   'P 1'
#
loop_
_entity.id
_entity.type
_entity.pdbx_description
1 polymer ?
#
loop_
_entity_poly.entity_id
_entity_poly.type
_entity_poly.pdbx_seq_one_letter_code
_entity_poly.pdbx_strand_id
1 'polypeptide(L)'
;MDHFSSEGGATDSPIGSARFTTTHWSVILEAARPEAPGGVDAFARLYRDYWYPLYAYLRRRGYSHHEAEDLNQSFFVSLLERDRLRDLERGGGRFRSFLLKALQNFLANEWDRATAAKRGRGQAIVPLDDVDAESRFLADPTQAAPETGFEREWAFAVIEHAMRALAAELRAAGKERLYDHLRPHLQGDRNGRPYAAIAADLGMSEGAVKVGVHRLRQRYGELLRAEVARTVGSEAEIAEELRRLIAIVSA
;
A
#
# COMPACT_ATOMS: atom_id res chain seq x y z
N MET A 1 55.70 -38.36 -23.76
CA MET A 1 55.68 -38.40 -22.32
C MET A 1 55.86 -36.95 -21.91
N ASP A 2 54.96 -36.22 -21.40
CA ASP A 2 53.84 -36.36 -20.53
C ASP A 2 52.76 -35.36 -20.84
N HIS A 3 51.52 -35.76 -20.64
CA HIS A 3 50.32 -34.97 -20.69
C HIS A 3 50.32 -33.88 -19.66
N PHE A 4 49.90 -32.69 -20.05
CA PHE A 4 49.29 -31.71 -19.11
C PHE A 4 47.99 -31.22 -19.71
N SER A 5 46.93 -31.89 -19.33
CA SER A 5 45.57 -31.41 -19.51
C SER A 5 45.31 -30.32 -18.46
N SER A 6 44.98 -29.12 -18.86
CA SER A 6 44.46 -28.07 -18.01
C SER A 6 43.02 -27.80 -18.37
N GLU A 7 42.12 -28.45 -17.65
CA GLU A 7 40.71 -28.13 -17.62
C GLU A 7 40.52 -26.92 -16.70
N GLY A 8 40.30 -25.76 -17.30
CA GLY A 8 39.76 -24.56 -16.64
C GLY A 8 38.26 -24.53 -16.69
N GLY A 9 37.62 -25.21 -15.73
CA GLY A 9 36.20 -25.10 -15.55
C GLY A 9 35.81 -23.68 -15.06
N ALA A 10 35.28 -22.87 -15.93
CA ALA A 10 34.56 -21.66 -15.57
C ALA A 10 33.25 -22.08 -14.91
N THR A 11 33.18 -22.02 -13.60
CA THR A 11 31.93 -22.12 -12.86
C THR A 11 31.14 -20.86 -13.09
N ASP A 12 30.24 -20.94 -14.05
CA ASP A 12 29.15 -20.00 -14.26
C ASP A 12 28.23 -20.11 -13.02
N SER A 13 28.41 -19.20 -12.06
CA SER A 13 27.51 -19.03 -10.96
C SER A 13 26.23 -18.43 -11.48
N PRO A 14 25.11 -19.10 -11.41
CA PRO A 14 23.84 -18.49 -11.77
C PRO A 14 23.61 -17.33 -10.79
N ILE A 15 23.60 -16.10 -11.36
CA ILE A 15 23.14 -14.89 -10.69
C ILE A 15 21.79 -15.22 -10.10
N GLY A 16 21.79 -15.34 -8.77
CA GLY A 16 20.63 -15.75 -8.01
C GLY A 16 19.44 -14.90 -8.39
N SER A 17 18.42 -15.55 -8.92
CA SER A 17 17.08 -15.01 -9.01
C SER A 17 16.71 -14.52 -7.61
N ALA A 18 16.78 -13.21 -7.39
CA ALA A 18 16.25 -12.60 -6.20
C ALA A 18 14.78 -13.04 -6.12
N ARG A 19 14.51 -13.99 -5.24
CA ARG A 19 13.16 -14.45 -4.93
C ARG A 19 12.42 -13.22 -4.49
N PHE A 20 11.48 -12.78 -5.30
CA PHE A 20 10.45 -11.81 -4.93
C PHE A 20 9.58 -12.45 -3.84
N THR A 21 10.11 -12.47 -2.63
CA THR A 21 9.40 -12.93 -1.45
C THR A 21 8.87 -11.71 -0.76
N THR A 22 7.66 -11.41 -1.00
CA THR A 22 6.63 -10.80 -0.19
C THR A 22 5.72 -9.89 -1.03
N THR A 23 4.91 -10.49 -1.83
CA THR A 23 3.68 -9.88 -2.31
C THR A 23 2.75 -9.68 -1.12
N HIS A 24 1.92 -8.64 -1.09
CA HIS A 24 0.75 -8.60 -0.19
C HIS A 24 -0.08 -9.88 -0.30
N TRP A 25 0.02 -10.59 -1.40
CA TRP A 25 -0.53 -11.92 -1.56
C TRP A 25 0.04 -12.92 -0.54
N SER A 26 1.34 -12.93 -0.26
CA SER A 26 1.89 -13.77 0.82
C SER A 26 1.47 -13.26 2.19
N VAL A 27 1.40 -11.95 2.39
CA VAL A 27 0.84 -11.35 3.61
C VAL A 27 -0.63 -11.69 3.79
N ILE A 28 -1.39 -11.71 2.69
CA ILE A 28 -2.80 -12.09 2.71
C ILE A 28 -2.97 -13.59 2.97
N LEU A 29 -2.13 -14.43 2.36
CA LEU A 29 -2.11 -15.86 2.62
C LEU A 29 -1.63 -16.20 4.04
N GLU A 30 -0.71 -15.42 4.59
CA GLU A 30 -0.32 -15.48 6.00
C GLU A 30 -1.46 -14.99 6.89
N ALA A 31 -2.13 -13.90 6.55
CA ALA A 31 -3.31 -13.38 7.26
C ALA A 31 -4.50 -14.36 7.20
N ALA A 32 -4.62 -15.13 6.11
CA ALA A 32 -5.60 -16.21 5.99
C ALA A 32 -5.30 -17.41 6.92
N ARG A 33 -4.14 -17.43 7.58
CA ARG A 33 -3.72 -18.43 8.54
C ARG A 33 -3.33 -17.76 9.86
N PRO A 34 -4.30 -17.26 10.64
CA PRO A 34 -4.00 -16.53 11.89
C PRO A 34 -3.19 -17.37 12.89
N GLU A 35 -3.24 -18.70 12.76
CA GLU A 35 -2.50 -19.66 13.59
C GLU A 35 -1.02 -19.82 13.13
N ALA A 36 -0.67 -19.34 11.93
CA ALA A 36 0.71 -19.38 11.45
C ALA A 36 1.56 -18.26 12.07
N PRO A 37 2.86 -18.50 12.32
CA PRO A 37 3.75 -17.44 12.77
C PRO A 37 3.71 -16.26 11.79
N GLY A 38 3.35 -15.07 12.28
CA GLY A 38 3.23 -13.86 11.45
C GLY A 38 1.84 -13.55 10.89
N GLY A 39 0.86 -14.48 10.98
CA GLY A 39 -0.49 -14.28 10.44
C GLY A 39 -1.22 -13.09 11.04
N VAL A 40 -1.11 -12.91 12.35
CA VAL A 40 -1.70 -11.77 13.08
C VAL A 40 -1.09 -10.44 12.62
N ASP A 41 0.24 -10.38 12.49
CA ASP A 41 0.95 -9.16 12.05
C ASP A 41 0.63 -8.83 10.59
N ALA A 42 0.48 -9.86 9.76
CA ALA A 42 0.09 -9.73 8.37
C ALA A 42 -1.33 -9.15 8.24
N PHE A 43 -2.26 -9.66 9.03
CA PHE A 43 -3.63 -9.15 9.07
C PHE A 43 -3.71 -7.71 9.62
N ALA A 44 -2.96 -7.41 10.67
CA ALA A 44 -2.90 -6.05 11.23
C ALA A 44 -2.36 -5.03 10.21
N ARG A 45 -1.40 -5.42 9.36
CA ARG A 45 -0.93 -4.59 8.24
C ARG A 45 -2.02 -4.39 7.20
N LEU A 46 -2.66 -5.48 6.74
CA LEU A 46 -3.76 -5.43 5.78
C LEU A 46 -4.89 -4.52 6.28
N TYR A 47 -5.29 -4.68 7.54
CA TYR A 47 -6.30 -3.86 8.19
C TYR A 47 -5.92 -2.38 8.15
N ARG A 48 -4.70 -2.03 8.58
CA ARG A 48 -4.19 -0.64 8.60
C ARG A 48 -4.16 0.00 7.21
N ASP A 49 -3.74 -0.79 6.20
CA ASP A 49 -3.51 -0.27 4.84
C ASP A 49 -4.83 -0.06 4.08
N TYR A 50 -5.87 -0.85 4.39
CA TYR A 50 -7.13 -0.83 3.65
C TYR A 50 -8.33 -0.34 4.46
N TRP A 51 -8.18 -0.12 5.77
CA TRP A 51 -9.28 0.31 6.60
C TRP A 51 -9.89 1.64 6.11
N TYR A 52 -9.08 2.66 5.95
CA TYR A 52 -9.55 3.97 5.52
C TYR A 52 -10.11 3.99 4.08
N PRO A 53 -9.46 3.42 3.06
CA PRO A 53 -10.03 3.30 1.72
C PRO A 53 -11.42 2.66 1.69
N LEU A 54 -11.63 1.58 2.48
CA LEU A 54 -12.92 0.90 2.57
C LEU A 54 -13.96 1.71 3.35
N TYR A 55 -13.56 2.34 4.46
CA TYR A 55 -14.38 3.27 5.21
C TYR A 55 -14.88 4.42 4.32
N ALA A 56 -14.00 5.10 3.60
CA ALA A 56 -14.34 6.18 2.70
C ALA A 56 -15.26 5.71 1.55
N TYR A 57 -15.10 4.48 1.07
CA TYR A 57 -16.03 3.86 0.12
C TYR A 57 -17.43 3.74 0.71
N LEU A 58 -17.57 3.22 1.92
CA LEU A 58 -18.85 3.07 2.62
C LEU A 58 -19.51 4.42 2.87
N ARG A 59 -18.74 5.42 3.31
CA ARG A 59 -19.22 6.80 3.49
C ARG A 59 -19.78 7.39 2.18
N ARG A 60 -19.07 7.20 1.05
CA ARG A 60 -19.54 7.63 -0.27
C ARG A 60 -20.75 6.84 -0.79
N ARG A 61 -20.99 5.65 -0.25
CA ARG A 61 -22.21 4.86 -0.48
C ARG A 61 -23.40 5.36 0.33
N GLY A 62 -23.22 6.35 1.20
CA GLY A 62 -24.28 6.98 2.00
C GLY A 62 -24.47 6.39 3.40
N TYR A 63 -23.60 5.47 3.83
CA TYR A 63 -23.61 5.00 5.22
C TYR A 63 -23.15 6.12 6.15
N SER A 64 -23.74 6.23 7.33
CA SER A 64 -23.31 7.15 8.38
C SER A 64 -21.90 6.75 8.88
N HIS A 65 -21.27 7.64 9.65
CA HIS A 65 -19.95 7.38 10.25
C HIS A 65 -19.94 6.03 11.01
N HIS A 66 -20.84 5.87 11.98
CA HIS A 66 -20.90 4.65 12.78
C HIS A 66 -21.25 3.39 11.96
N GLU A 67 -22.19 3.50 11.01
CA GLU A 67 -22.51 2.36 10.14
C GLU A 67 -21.31 1.95 9.27
N ALA A 68 -20.54 2.91 8.77
CA ALA A 68 -19.35 2.64 7.96
C ALA A 68 -18.26 1.97 8.80
N GLU A 69 -18.05 2.39 10.06
CA GLU A 69 -17.12 1.75 10.98
C GLU A 69 -17.54 0.31 11.30
N ASP A 70 -18.80 0.10 11.70
CA ASP A 70 -19.33 -1.22 12.05
C ASP A 70 -19.27 -2.20 10.87
N LEU A 71 -19.67 -1.75 9.68
CA LEU A 71 -19.63 -2.55 8.46
C LEU A 71 -18.21 -2.90 8.05
N ASN A 72 -17.29 -1.94 8.17
CA ASN A 72 -15.88 -2.16 7.84
C ASN A 72 -15.24 -3.18 8.78
N GLN A 73 -15.46 -3.05 10.09
CA GLN A 73 -14.99 -4.02 11.08
C GLN A 73 -15.58 -5.41 10.82
N SER A 74 -16.90 -5.51 10.64
CA SER A 74 -17.59 -6.78 10.34
C SER A 74 -17.10 -7.43 9.05
N PHE A 75 -16.79 -6.62 8.04
CA PHE A 75 -16.20 -7.10 6.79
C PHE A 75 -14.83 -7.75 7.02
N PHE A 76 -13.92 -7.10 7.75
CA PHE A 76 -12.60 -7.67 8.07
C PHE A 76 -12.71 -8.96 8.88
N VAL A 77 -13.66 -9.03 9.83
CA VAL A 77 -13.96 -10.29 10.54
C VAL A 77 -14.38 -11.38 9.56
N SER A 78 -15.30 -11.05 8.65
CA SER A 78 -15.80 -12.02 7.66
C SER A 78 -14.73 -12.50 6.69
N LEU A 79 -13.69 -11.71 6.46
CA LEU A 79 -12.52 -12.12 5.66
C LEU A 79 -11.71 -13.19 6.37
N LEU A 80 -11.56 -13.09 7.70
CA LEU A 80 -10.85 -14.09 8.51
C LEU A 80 -11.64 -15.40 8.65
N GLU A 81 -12.96 -15.30 8.88
CA GLU A 81 -13.79 -16.48 9.21
C GLU A 81 -14.07 -17.42 8.04
N ARG A 82 -13.99 -16.94 6.81
CA ARG A 82 -14.56 -17.65 5.64
C ARG A 82 -13.55 -18.22 4.65
N ASP A 83 -12.33 -18.50 4.99
CA ASP A 83 -11.36 -19.01 4.00
C ASP A 83 -11.35 -18.27 2.63
N ARG A 84 -12.07 -17.14 2.54
CA ARG A 84 -12.21 -16.34 1.31
C ARG A 84 -10.89 -15.83 0.79
N LEU A 85 -9.93 -15.67 1.69
CA LEU A 85 -8.57 -15.31 1.34
C LEU A 85 -7.82 -16.49 0.69
N ARG A 86 -8.23 -17.74 0.94
CA ARG A 86 -7.67 -18.93 0.28
C ARG A 86 -8.13 -19.12 -1.17
N ASP A 87 -9.34 -18.64 -1.49
CA ASP A 87 -9.83 -18.69 -2.87
C ASP A 87 -9.08 -17.69 -3.79
N LEU A 88 -8.32 -16.77 -3.22
CA LEU A 88 -7.49 -15.81 -3.93
C LEU A 88 -6.29 -16.45 -4.64
N GLU A 89 -5.75 -17.57 -4.14
CA GLU A 89 -4.64 -18.29 -4.80
C GLU A 89 -4.96 -18.69 -6.24
N ARG A 90 -6.24 -18.77 -6.58
CA ARG A 90 -6.72 -19.30 -7.86
C ARG A 90 -7.06 -18.25 -8.91
N GLY A 91 -7.21 -16.97 -8.53
CA GLY A 91 -7.85 -15.99 -9.39
C GLY A 91 -6.91 -15.04 -10.13
N GLY A 92 -5.69 -14.81 -9.67
CA GLY A 92 -4.81 -13.77 -10.21
C GLY A 92 -5.47 -12.38 -10.14
N GLY A 93 -4.71 -11.32 -10.36
CA GLY A 93 -5.25 -9.97 -10.48
C GLY A 93 -4.90 -9.03 -9.34
N ARG A 94 -5.54 -7.86 -9.35
CA ARG A 94 -5.22 -6.78 -8.39
C ARG A 94 -5.94 -6.99 -7.08
N PHE A 95 -5.19 -7.07 -6.00
CA PHE A 95 -5.76 -7.30 -4.67
C PHE A 95 -6.85 -6.28 -4.28
N ARG A 96 -6.64 -4.98 -4.57
CA ARG A 96 -7.65 -3.96 -4.29
C ARG A 96 -8.99 -4.23 -4.99
N SER A 97 -8.96 -4.72 -6.24
CA SER A 97 -10.18 -5.05 -7.00
C SER A 97 -10.93 -6.23 -6.37
N PHE A 98 -10.18 -7.22 -5.91
CA PHE A 98 -10.75 -8.33 -5.14
C PHE A 98 -11.38 -7.81 -3.85
N LEU A 99 -10.64 -7.00 -3.07
CA LEU A 99 -11.10 -6.50 -1.77
C LEU A 99 -12.40 -5.70 -1.91
N LEU A 100 -12.47 -4.82 -2.93
CA LEU A 100 -13.68 -4.05 -3.21
C LEU A 100 -14.84 -4.96 -3.62
N LYS A 101 -14.59 -5.96 -4.47
CA LYS A 101 -15.62 -6.93 -4.85
C LYS A 101 -16.09 -7.77 -3.68
N ALA A 102 -15.18 -8.18 -2.80
CA ALA A 102 -15.51 -8.91 -1.59
C ALA A 102 -16.39 -8.07 -0.64
N LEU A 103 -16.07 -6.77 -0.47
CA LEU A 103 -16.90 -5.84 0.30
C LEU A 103 -18.29 -5.68 -0.32
N GLN A 104 -18.39 -5.49 -1.64
CA GLN A 104 -19.69 -5.38 -2.33
C GLN A 104 -20.55 -6.63 -2.12
N ASN A 105 -19.95 -7.83 -2.22
CA ASN A 105 -20.65 -9.08 -1.95
C ASN A 105 -21.03 -9.23 -0.47
N PHE A 106 -20.19 -8.77 0.45
CA PHE A 106 -20.50 -8.74 1.87
C PHE A 106 -21.70 -7.84 2.15
N LEU A 107 -21.73 -6.63 1.62
CA LEU A 107 -22.83 -5.68 1.80
C LEU A 107 -24.15 -6.23 1.25
N ALA A 108 -24.15 -6.88 0.07
CA ALA A 108 -25.33 -7.54 -0.47
C ALA A 108 -25.87 -8.61 0.48
N ASN A 109 -25.00 -9.46 1.03
CA ASN A 109 -25.39 -10.50 1.98
C ASN A 109 -25.89 -9.93 3.31
N GLU A 110 -25.29 -8.84 3.83
CA GLU A 110 -25.76 -8.17 5.04
C GLU A 110 -27.13 -7.53 4.83
N TRP A 111 -27.36 -6.93 3.67
CA TRP A 111 -28.67 -6.39 3.32
C TRP A 111 -29.75 -7.47 3.26
N ASP A 112 -29.45 -8.62 2.63
CA ASP A 112 -30.36 -9.78 2.59
C ASP A 112 -30.63 -10.34 4.00
N ARG A 113 -29.61 -10.39 4.86
CA ARG A 113 -29.77 -10.80 6.26
C ARG A 113 -30.56 -9.80 7.09
N ALA A 114 -30.32 -8.49 6.93
CA ALA A 114 -31.04 -7.45 7.64
C ALA A 114 -32.53 -7.40 7.24
N THR A 115 -32.83 -7.71 5.98
CA THR A 115 -34.21 -7.86 5.49
C THR A 115 -34.89 -9.15 5.98
N ALA A 116 -34.09 -10.23 6.16
CA ALA A 116 -34.60 -11.52 6.67
C ALA A 116 -34.65 -11.59 8.23
N ALA A 117 -33.79 -10.86 8.92
CA ALA A 117 -33.62 -10.93 10.38
C ALA A 117 -33.64 -9.55 11.03
N LYS A 118 -34.79 -9.07 11.46
CA LYS A 118 -34.91 -7.90 12.36
C LYS A 118 -34.37 -8.16 13.77
N ARG A 119 -33.43 -9.08 14.01
CA ARG A 119 -32.87 -9.37 15.35
C ARG A 119 -31.50 -10.04 15.26
N GLY A 120 -30.48 -9.46 15.89
CA GLY A 120 -29.25 -10.17 16.28
C GLY A 120 -27.98 -9.32 16.27
N ARG A 121 -27.46 -9.04 17.45
CA ARG A 121 -26.22 -8.27 17.71
C ARG A 121 -24.98 -9.06 17.31
N GLY A 122 -24.03 -8.41 16.60
CA GLY A 122 -22.69 -8.93 16.33
C GLY A 122 -21.68 -8.62 17.44
N GLN A 123 -20.64 -9.44 17.56
CA GLN A 123 -19.52 -9.25 18.49
C GLN A 123 -18.63 -8.08 18.06
N ALA A 124 -18.28 -7.23 19.02
CA ALA A 124 -17.39 -6.09 18.82
C ALA A 124 -15.92 -6.55 18.80
N ILE A 125 -15.18 -6.16 17.76
CA ILE A 125 -13.71 -6.17 17.76
C ILE A 125 -13.25 -4.77 18.17
N VAL A 126 -12.13 -4.71 18.92
CA VAL A 126 -11.56 -3.48 19.46
C VAL A 126 -11.29 -2.51 18.29
N PRO A 127 -11.86 -1.29 18.34
CA PRO A 127 -11.62 -0.28 17.30
C PRO A 127 -10.14 0.12 17.30
N LEU A 128 -9.52 0.15 16.13
CA LEU A 128 -8.38 1.03 15.94
C LEU A 128 -9.00 2.43 15.84
N ASP A 129 -8.89 3.22 16.93
CA ASP A 129 -9.36 4.60 16.95
C ASP A 129 -8.62 5.39 15.86
N ASP A 130 -9.16 5.41 14.67
CA ASP A 130 -8.81 6.42 13.67
C ASP A 130 -9.72 7.62 13.91
N VAL A 131 -9.43 8.33 15.00
CA VAL A 131 -10.13 9.55 15.43
C VAL A 131 -10.17 10.61 14.32
N ASP A 132 -9.38 10.42 13.27
CA ASP A 132 -9.20 11.38 12.18
C ASP A 132 -9.92 10.96 10.87
N ALA A 133 -10.46 9.75 10.79
CA ALA A 133 -11.06 9.23 9.56
C ALA A 133 -12.24 10.05 9.06
N GLU A 134 -13.14 10.45 9.96
CA GLU A 134 -14.31 11.28 9.60
C GLU A 134 -13.87 12.70 9.22
N SER A 135 -12.94 13.28 9.97
CA SER A 135 -12.37 14.60 9.64
C SER A 135 -11.68 14.58 8.28
N ARG A 136 -10.94 13.52 7.99
CA ARG A 136 -10.29 13.31 6.69
C ARG A 136 -11.31 13.14 5.57
N PHE A 137 -12.37 12.38 5.79
CA PHE A 137 -13.46 12.19 4.81
C PHE A 137 -14.19 13.50 4.54
N LEU A 138 -14.52 14.27 5.58
CA LEU A 138 -15.22 15.56 5.46
C LEU A 138 -14.35 16.64 4.81
N ALA A 139 -13.03 16.56 4.96
CA ALA A 139 -12.09 17.48 4.33
C ALA A 139 -11.86 17.19 2.83
N ASP A 140 -12.29 16.02 2.32
CA ASP A 140 -12.17 15.69 0.90
C ASP A 140 -13.26 16.40 0.07
N PRO A 141 -12.88 17.41 -0.75
CA PRO A 141 -13.85 18.15 -1.56
C PRO A 141 -14.40 17.34 -2.74
N THR A 142 -13.88 16.13 -2.96
CA THR A 142 -14.18 15.33 -4.15
C THR A 142 -15.46 14.54 -3.95
N GLN A 143 -16.50 14.87 -4.70
CA GLN A 143 -17.73 14.07 -4.81
C GLN A 143 -17.57 12.94 -5.85
N ALA A 144 -16.46 12.23 -5.79
CA ALA A 144 -16.19 11.12 -6.71
C ALA A 144 -17.14 9.95 -6.43
N ALA A 145 -17.45 9.17 -7.48
CA ALA A 145 -18.15 7.90 -7.31
C ALA A 145 -17.42 7.00 -6.29
N PRO A 146 -18.15 6.17 -5.52
CA PRO A 146 -17.55 5.37 -4.45
C PRO A 146 -16.32 4.58 -4.89
N GLU A 147 -16.38 3.94 -6.07
CA GLU A 147 -15.29 3.15 -6.64
C GLU A 147 -14.07 4.02 -6.98
N THR A 148 -14.28 5.16 -7.59
CA THR A 148 -13.21 6.13 -7.92
C THR A 148 -12.58 6.67 -6.64
N GLY A 149 -13.40 6.98 -5.65
CA GLY A 149 -12.94 7.42 -4.34
C GLY A 149 -12.07 6.36 -3.65
N PHE A 150 -12.48 5.09 -3.67
CA PHE A 150 -11.69 3.99 -3.13
C PHE A 150 -10.33 3.85 -3.83
N GLU A 151 -10.30 3.91 -5.17
CA GLU A 151 -9.04 3.84 -5.92
C GLU A 151 -8.10 5.01 -5.58
N ARG A 152 -8.66 6.20 -5.38
CA ARG A 152 -7.89 7.39 -4.99
C ARG A 152 -7.28 7.25 -3.60
N GLU A 153 -8.07 6.84 -2.62
CA GLU A 153 -7.58 6.62 -1.25
C GLU A 153 -6.51 5.52 -1.20
N TRP A 154 -6.71 4.43 -1.96
CA TRP A 154 -5.70 3.39 -2.12
C TRP A 154 -4.40 3.96 -2.71
N ALA A 155 -4.49 4.79 -3.77
CA ALA A 155 -3.32 5.39 -4.39
C ALA A 155 -2.54 6.28 -3.41
N PHE A 156 -3.24 7.10 -2.61
CA PHE A 156 -2.62 7.91 -1.57
C PHE A 156 -1.97 7.06 -0.48
N ALA A 157 -2.60 5.97 -0.05
CA ALA A 157 -2.01 5.06 0.93
C ALA A 157 -0.69 4.45 0.42
N VAL A 158 -0.63 4.00 -0.84
CA VAL A 158 0.59 3.47 -1.45
C VAL A 158 1.71 4.51 -1.51
N ILE A 159 1.39 5.74 -1.92
CA ILE A 159 2.33 6.86 -1.96
C ILE A 159 2.88 7.17 -0.57
N GLU A 160 2.00 7.25 0.42
CA GLU A 160 2.36 7.55 1.80
C GLU A 160 3.26 6.45 2.40
N HIS A 161 2.99 5.17 2.10
CA HIS A 161 3.85 4.06 2.52
C HIS A 161 5.26 4.19 1.94
N ALA A 162 5.38 4.46 0.64
CA ALA A 162 6.68 4.68 0.01
C ALA A 162 7.43 5.88 0.61
N MET A 163 6.72 6.98 0.91
CA MET A 163 7.29 8.16 1.55
C MET A 163 7.75 7.88 2.99
N ARG A 164 6.96 7.14 3.77
CA ARG A 164 7.34 6.74 5.14
C ARG A 164 8.56 5.82 5.15
N ALA A 165 8.62 4.86 4.22
CA ALA A 165 9.77 3.99 4.07
C ALA A 165 11.04 4.77 3.73
N LEU A 166 10.95 5.71 2.78
CA LEU A 166 12.07 6.60 2.42
C LEU A 166 12.54 7.45 3.61
N ALA A 167 11.61 8.04 4.36
CA ALA A 167 11.92 8.81 5.56
C ALA A 167 12.64 7.96 6.62
N ALA A 168 12.17 6.74 6.85
CA ALA A 168 12.77 5.81 7.80
C ALA A 168 14.21 5.40 7.40
N GLU A 169 14.44 5.11 6.11
CA GLU A 169 15.78 4.79 5.59
C GLU A 169 16.76 5.95 5.79
N LEU A 170 16.33 7.18 5.47
CA LEU A 170 17.20 8.35 5.58
C LEU A 170 17.44 8.75 7.04
N ARG A 171 16.45 8.56 7.92
CA ARG A 171 16.64 8.73 9.37
C ARG A 171 17.64 7.72 9.92
N ALA A 172 17.52 6.46 9.56
CA ALA A 172 18.47 5.43 9.96
C ALA A 172 19.91 5.70 9.46
N ALA A 173 20.03 6.36 8.30
CA ALA A 173 21.32 6.79 7.75
C ALA A 173 21.83 8.13 8.32
N GLY A 174 21.16 8.74 9.31
CA GLY A 174 21.53 10.06 9.88
C GLY A 174 21.33 11.24 8.91
N LYS A 175 20.47 11.08 7.89
CA LYS A 175 20.23 12.07 6.82
C LYS A 175 18.86 12.73 6.93
N GLU A 176 18.27 12.79 8.12
CA GLU A 176 16.92 13.35 8.33
C GLU A 176 16.83 14.81 7.86
N ARG A 177 17.79 15.68 8.26
CA ARG A 177 17.82 17.08 7.80
C ARG A 177 17.86 17.19 6.28
N LEU A 178 18.63 16.33 5.60
CA LEU A 178 18.68 16.31 4.15
C LEU A 178 17.31 15.95 3.57
N TYR A 179 16.65 14.93 4.12
CA TYR A 179 15.31 14.51 3.69
C TYR A 179 14.29 15.64 3.84
N ASP A 180 14.24 16.30 4.98
CA ASP A 180 13.28 17.38 5.27
C ASP A 180 13.39 18.55 4.26
N HIS A 181 14.62 18.91 3.88
CA HIS A 181 14.86 19.94 2.87
C HIS A 181 14.53 19.51 1.44
N LEU A 182 14.72 18.23 1.12
CA LEU A 182 14.55 17.73 -0.24
C LEU A 182 13.16 17.15 -0.53
N ARG A 183 12.41 16.73 0.51
CA ARG A 183 11.07 16.14 0.40
C ARG A 183 10.09 16.98 -0.46
N PRO A 184 10.00 18.31 -0.36
CA PRO A 184 9.10 19.10 -1.19
C PRO A 184 9.35 18.91 -2.69
N HIS A 185 10.60 18.68 -3.10
CA HIS A 185 10.96 18.43 -4.49
C HIS A 185 10.54 17.07 -5.03
N LEU A 186 10.14 16.12 -4.18
CA LEU A 186 9.51 14.85 -4.61
C LEU A 186 8.06 15.07 -5.05
N GLN A 187 7.36 15.96 -4.36
CA GLN A 187 5.93 16.22 -4.57
C GLN A 187 5.64 17.13 -5.78
N GLY A 188 6.67 17.45 -6.57
CA GLY A 188 6.51 18.29 -7.76
C GLY A 188 6.23 19.76 -7.45
N ASP A 189 6.49 20.19 -6.22
CA ASP A 189 6.34 21.59 -5.83
C ASP A 189 7.25 22.48 -6.68
N ARG A 190 6.66 23.14 -7.68
CA ARG A 190 7.34 24.09 -8.56
C ARG A 190 7.78 25.36 -7.81
N ASN A 191 7.19 25.61 -6.64
CA ASN A 191 7.52 26.72 -5.74
C ASN A 191 8.47 26.28 -4.61
N GLY A 192 9.03 25.08 -4.70
CA GLY A 192 9.99 24.57 -3.74
C GLY A 192 11.18 25.54 -3.57
N ARG A 193 11.77 25.58 -2.37
CA ARG A 193 12.92 26.43 -2.06
C ARG A 193 14.01 26.27 -3.12
N PRO A 194 14.64 27.37 -3.60
CA PRO A 194 15.75 27.29 -4.55
C PRO A 194 16.88 26.39 -4.03
N TYR A 195 17.50 25.62 -4.91
CA TYR A 195 18.61 24.73 -4.53
C TYR A 195 19.77 25.45 -3.87
N ALA A 196 20.05 26.71 -4.30
CA ALA A 196 21.05 27.56 -3.65
C ALA A 196 20.75 27.84 -2.17
N ALA A 197 19.47 28.07 -1.82
CA ALA A 197 19.06 28.30 -0.42
C ALA A 197 19.18 27.02 0.41
N ILE A 198 18.80 25.87 -0.15
CA ILE A 198 18.96 24.57 0.51
C ILE A 198 20.44 24.24 0.70
N ALA A 199 21.29 24.55 -0.29
CA ALA A 199 22.73 24.36 -0.23
C ALA A 199 23.36 25.17 0.93
N ALA A 200 22.94 26.43 1.09
CA ALA A 200 23.41 27.28 2.19
C ALA A 200 23.00 26.71 3.57
N ASP A 201 21.75 26.26 3.73
CA ASP A 201 21.24 25.70 4.99
C ASP A 201 21.93 24.38 5.38
N LEU A 202 22.31 23.57 4.39
CA LEU A 202 22.94 22.26 4.60
C LEU A 202 24.47 22.32 4.59
N GLY A 203 25.08 23.46 4.29
CA GLY A 203 26.54 23.59 4.13
C GLY A 203 27.07 22.77 2.93
N MET A 204 26.31 22.66 1.85
CA MET A 204 26.62 21.86 0.66
C MET A 204 26.78 22.77 -0.57
N SER A 205 27.33 22.23 -1.67
CA SER A 205 27.22 22.90 -2.97
C SER A 205 25.85 22.68 -3.59
N GLU A 206 25.40 23.63 -4.43
CA GLU A 206 24.15 23.50 -5.20
C GLU A 206 24.15 22.24 -6.10
N GLY A 207 25.31 21.90 -6.67
CA GLY A 207 25.47 20.65 -7.44
C GLY A 207 25.21 19.41 -6.58
N ALA A 208 25.68 19.39 -5.33
CA ALA A 208 25.43 18.29 -4.41
C ALA A 208 23.94 18.17 -4.04
N VAL A 209 23.23 19.31 -3.88
CA VAL A 209 21.77 19.33 -3.66
C VAL A 209 21.04 18.73 -4.87
N LYS A 210 21.38 19.11 -6.12
CA LYS A 210 20.78 18.56 -7.33
C LYS A 210 20.96 17.03 -7.44
N VAL A 211 22.17 16.55 -7.13
CA VAL A 211 22.44 15.10 -7.06
C VAL A 211 21.64 14.45 -5.95
N GLY A 212 21.52 15.10 -4.80
CA GLY A 212 20.69 14.65 -3.67
C GLY A 212 19.22 14.45 -4.06
N VAL A 213 18.62 15.45 -4.73
CA VAL A 213 17.23 15.36 -5.23
C VAL A 213 17.08 14.21 -6.24
N HIS A 214 18.04 14.07 -7.18
CA HIS A 214 18.00 12.99 -8.16
C HIS A 214 18.00 11.60 -7.49
N ARG A 215 18.95 11.38 -6.56
CA ARG A 215 19.03 10.12 -5.80
C ARG A 215 17.79 9.85 -4.95
N LEU A 216 17.24 10.90 -4.34
CA LEU A 216 16.01 10.80 -3.55
C LEU A 216 14.83 10.38 -4.43
N ARG A 217 14.67 10.98 -5.62
CA ARG A 217 13.64 10.60 -6.59
C ARG A 217 13.79 9.16 -7.08
N GLN A 218 15.02 8.77 -7.39
CA GLN A 218 15.29 7.38 -7.80
C GLN A 218 14.90 6.40 -6.69
N ARG A 219 15.35 6.64 -5.45
CA ARG A 219 15.04 5.76 -4.33
C ARG A 219 13.55 5.73 -4.01
N TYR A 220 12.88 6.86 -4.06
CA TYR A 220 11.42 6.93 -3.93
C TYR A 220 10.70 6.10 -5.01
N GLY A 221 11.14 6.19 -6.27
CA GLY A 221 10.58 5.38 -7.36
C GLY A 221 10.77 3.88 -7.14
N GLU A 222 11.92 3.45 -6.60
CA GLU A 222 12.17 2.04 -6.24
C GLU A 222 11.22 1.57 -5.13
N LEU A 223 11.05 2.38 -4.07
CA LEU A 223 10.15 2.06 -2.96
C LEU A 223 8.69 2.03 -3.43
N LEU A 224 8.27 2.99 -4.25
CA LEU A 224 6.92 3.03 -4.80
C LEU A 224 6.66 1.79 -5.68
N ARG A 225 7.64 1.40 -6.52
CA ARG A 225 7.55 0.18 -7.32
C ARG A 225 7.44 -1.06 -6.43
N ALA A 226 8.19 -1.12 -5.34
CA ALA A 226 8.14 -2.22 -4.38
C ALA A 226 6.77 -2.29 -3.67
N GLU A 227 6.18 -1.15 -3.29
CA GLU A 227 4.83 -1.12 -2.71
C GLU A 227 3.78 -1.61 -3.72
N VAL A 228 3.83 -1.14 -4.97
CA VAL A 228 2.91 -1.60 -6.03
C VAL A 228 3.10 -3.09 -6.32
N ALA A 229 4.35 -3.58 -6.37
CA ALA A 229 4.64 -4.99 -6.60
C ALA A 229 3.97 -5.91 -5.57
N ARG A 230 3.72 -5.42 -4.37
CA ARG A 230 3.00 -6.16 -3.33
C ARG A 230 1.50 -6.33 -3.59
N THR A 231 0.93 -5.55 -4.48
CA THR A 231 -0.53 -5.48 -4.73
C THR A 231 -0.96 -6.18 -6.01
N VAL A 232 -0.03 -6.70 -6.79
CA VAL A 232 -0.28 -7.34 -8.09
C VAL A 232 0.24 -8.78 -8.12
N GLY A 233 -0.35 -9.59 -8.99
CA GLY A 233 -0.02 -11.02 -9.10
C GLY A 233 1.24 -11.34 -9.92
N SER A 234 1.69 -10.40 -10.76
CA SER A 234 2.83 -10.60 -11.66
C SER A 234 3.65 -9.33 -11.86
N GLU A 235 4.93 -9.51 -12.23
CA GLU A 235 5.81 -8.37 -12.52
C GLU A 235 5.33 -7.55 -13.73
N ALA A 236 4.71 -8.17 -14.70
CA ALA A 236 4.16 -7.50 -15.88
C ALA A 236 3.07 -6.48 -15.52
N GLU A 237 2.32 -6.73 -14.45
CA GLU A 237 1.25 -5.85 -13.98
C GLU A 237 1.77 -4.62 -13.23
N ILE A 238 3.00 -4.64 -12.72
CA ILE A 238 3.57 -3.52 -11.93
C ILE A 238 3.60 -2.23 -12.75
N ALA A 239 4.06 -2.30 -14.00
CA ALA A 239 4.18 -1.12 -14.85
C ALA A 239 2.81 -0.52 -15.20
N GLU A 240 1.80 -1.36 -15.39
CA GLU A 240 0.42 -0.92 -15.64
C GLU A 240 -0.17 -0.26 -14.40
N GLU A 241 0.04 -0.88 -13.23
CA GLU A 241 -0.47 -0.39 -11.97
C GLU A 241 0.15 0.94 -11.55
N LEU A 242 1.47 1.12 -11.80
CA LEU A 242 2.15 2.40 -11.59
C LEU A 242 1.57 3.49 -12.51
N ARG A 243 1.33 3.17 -13.79
CA ARG A 243 0.69 4.14 -14.71
C ARG A 243 -0.71 4.52 -14.24
N ARG A 244 -1.49 3.55 -13.76
CA ARG A 244 -2.82 3.80 -13.20
C ARG A 244 -2.76 4.68 -11.94
N LEU A 245 -1.84 4.37 -11.01
CA LEU A 245 -1.62 5.17 -9.81
C LEU A 245 -1.31 6.63 -10.16
N ILE A 246 -0.38 6.86 -11.11
CA ILE A 246 -0.05 8.20 -11.58
C ILE A 246 -1.28 8.89 -12.19
N ALA A 247 -2.05 8.20 -13.01
CA ALA A 247 -3.27 8.77 -13.61
C ALA A 247 -4.30 9.17 -12.54
N ILE A 248 -4.49 8.36 -11.50
CA ILE A 248 -5.43 8.64 -10.40
C ILE A 248 -5.03 9.90 -9.62
N VAL A 249 -3.73 10.07 -9.31
CA VAL A 249 -3.27 11.21 -8.49
C VAL A 249 -3.07 12.49 -9.29
N SER A 250 -3.09 12.40 -10.64
CA SER A 250 -2.96 13.55 -11.54
C SER A 250 -4.32 14.07 -12.04
N ALA A 251 -5.41 13.39 -11.73
CA ALA A 251 -6.78 13.76 -12.09
C ALA A 251 -7.42 14.69 -11.06
#